data_a3cd3cab78fdf98f80442bb7389830b9
#
_entry.id   a3cd3cab78fdf98f80442bb7389830b9
#
_cell.length_a   1.000
_cell.length_b   1.000
_cell.length_c   1.000
_cell.angle_alpha   90.00
_cell.angle_beta   90.00
_cell.angle_gamma   90.00
#
_symmetry.space_group_name_H-M   'P 1'
#
loop_
_entity.id
_entity.type
_entity.pdbx_description
1 polymer ?
#
loop_
_entity_poly.entity_id
_entity_poly.type
_entity_poly.pdbx_seq_one_letter_code
_entity_poly.pdbx_strand_id
1 'polypeptide(L)'
;MILSQLLEYDNIYIQPHDNPDPDALASAFGLYVYFTSYEGKNVKIVYSGRSKIQKSNLVLMIEECEIPIEYVEKDTDFGDALLITVDCQHGEGNVSNLTASKIAIIDHHQGTGVGDYREVAPYLGSCSTLIWSLMMKEGFFIDDNTKLGTAFYYGLMTDTGNFMEVSHPLDRDMIDSVKYSKSLVKYFTNSNISLPE
;
A
#
# COMPACT_ATOMS: atom_id res chain seq x y z
N MET A 1 15.22 2.84 6.73
CA MET A 1 15.39 2.02 5.49
C MET A 1 15.30 2.93 4.28
N ILE A 2 15.98 2.62 3.19
CA ILE A 2 15.81 3.23 1.87
C ILE A 2 15.33 2.15 0.89
N LEU A 3 14.42 2.50 -0.03
CA LEU A 3 13.81 1.52 -0.94
C LEU A 3 14.84 0.88 -1.88
N SER A 4 15.86 1.64 -2.29
CA SER A 4 16.94 1.15 -3.17
C SER A 4 17.73 -0.04 -2.59
N GLN A 5 17.77 -0.21 -1.26
CA GLN A 5 18.37 -1.40 -0.65
C GLN A 5 17.63 -2.69 -1.03
N LEU A 6 16.32 -2.60 -1.29
CA LEU A 6 15.51 -3.75 -1.66
C LEU A 6 15.60 -4.11 -3.15
N LEU A 7 16.29 -3.30 -3.95
CA LEU A 7 16.56 -3.61 -5.37
C LEU A 7 17.59 -4.73 -5.59
N GLU A 8 18.21 -5.22 -4.54
CA GLU A 8 19.06 -6.42 -4.63
C GLU A 8 18.26 -7.70 -4.96
N TYR A 9 16.94 -7.70 -4.68
CA TYR A 9 16.06 -8.84 -4.93
C TYR A 9 15.39 -8.73 -6.30
N ASP A 10 15.38 -9.82 -7.08
CA ASP A 10 14.74 -9.86 -8.40
C ASP A 10 13.26 -10.23 -8.31
N ASN A 11 12.88 -11.04 -7.31
CA ASN A 11 11.49 -11.42 -7.06
C ASN A 11 10.99 -10.72 -5.80
N ILE A 12 10.01 -9.86 -5.95
CA ILE A 12 9.46 -9.03 -4.88
C ILE A 12 7.95 -9.24 -4.81
N TYR A 13 7.47 -9.63 -3.63
CA TYR A 13 6.05 -9.74 -3.33
C TYR A 13 5.67 -8.66 -2.32
N ILE A 14 4.57 -7.95 -2.57
CA ILE A 14 4.07 -6.87 -1.72
C ILE A 14 2.74 -7.33 -1.14
N GLN A 15 2.66 -7.40 0.19
CA GLN A 15 1.51 -7.93 0.92
C GLN A 15 0.89 -6.85 1.82
N PRO A 16 -0.31 -6.32 1.50
CA PRO A 16 -1.13 -5.58 2.46
C PRO A 16 -1.76 -6.54 3.50
N HIS A 17 -2.40 -6.00 4.54
CA HIS A 17 -3.13 -6.82 5.53
C HIS A 17 -4.31 -7.60 4.90
N ASP A 18 -4.82 -8.62 5.61
CA ASP A 18 -5.78 -9.61 5.07
C ASP A 18 -7.13 -9.05 4.60
N ASN A 19 -7.58 -7.95 5.18
CA ASN A 19 -8.76 -7.23 4.72
C ASN A 19 -8.33 -5.82 4.28
N PRO A 20 -7.60 -5.69 3.18
CA PRO A 20 -7.01 -4.43 2.83
C PRO A 20 -8.07 -3.33 2.75
N ASP A 21 -7.69 -2.15 3.17
CA ASP A 21 -8.44 -0.93 3.01
C ASP A 21 -7.82 -0.06 1.91
N PRO A 22 -8.32 1.15 1.64
CA PRO A 22 -7.75 1.99 0.60
C PRO A 22 -6.30 2.39 0.84
N ASP A 23 -5.87 2.56 2.11
CA ASP A 23 -4.48 2.91 2.41
C ASP A 23 -3.52 1.76 2.15
N ALA A 24 -3.88 0.55 2.59
CA ALA A 24 -3.12 -0.66 2.31
C ALA A 24 -2.97 -0.94 0.80
N LEU A 25 -4.06 -0.75 0.02
CA LEU A 25 -4.03 -0.90 -1.44
C LEU A 25 -3.16 0.17 -2.12
N ALA A 26 -3.28 1.42 -1.70
CA ALA A 26 -2.50 2.53 -2.25
C ALA A 26 -1.00 2.35 -1.95
N SER A 27 -0.67 1.94 -0.73
CA SER A 27 0.69 1.64 -0.29
C SER A 27 1.33 0.52 -1.10
N ALA A 28 0.61 -0.59 -1.28
CA ALA A 28 1.07 -1.70 -2.11
C ALA A 28 1.27 -1.26 -3.58
N PHE A 29 0.34 -0.48 -4.13
CA PHE A 29 0.41 0.02 -5.49
C PHE A 29 1.59 0.99 -5.68
N GLY A 30 1.88 1.86 -4.71
CA GLY A 30 3.04 2.74 -4.74
C GLY A 30 4.35 1.98 -4.86
N LEU A 31 4.56 0.96 -4.04
CA LEU A 31 5.74 0.11 -4.11
C LEU A 31 5.81 -0.68 -5.43
N TYR A 32 4.67 -1.20 -5.91
CA TYR A 32 4.61 -1.88 -7.19
C TYR A 32 5.08 -0.97 -8.33
N VAL A 33 4.58 0.27 -8.42
CA VAL A 33 5.00 1.25 -9.42
C VAL A 33 6.48 1.58 -9.28
N TYR A 34 6.98 1.75 -8.07
CA TYR A 34 8.39 2.01 -7.81
C TYR A 34 9.26 0.86 -8.32
N PHE A 35 9.04 -0.36 -7.86
CA PHE A 35 9.91 -1.50 -8.19
C PHE A 35 9.80 -1.93 -9.66
N THR A 36 8.63 -1.85 -10.28
CA THR A 36 8.45 -2.18 -11.71
C THR A 36 9.08 -1.17 -12.66
N SER A 37 9.47 0.02 -12.16
CA SER A 37 10.23 1.00 -12.96
C SER A 37 11.68 0.57 -13.23
N TYR A 38 12.18 -0.44 -12.50
CA TYR A 38 13.52 -0.99 -12.68
C TYR A 38 13.49 -2.27 -13.51
N GLU A 39 14.37 -2.35 -14.51
CA GLU A 39 14.47 -3.53 -15.39
C GLU A 39 14.82 -4.80 -14.61
N GLY A 40 14.24 -5.93 -15.03
CA GLY A 40 14.54 -7.25 -14.48
C GLY A 40 13.84 -7.59 -13.16
N LYS A 41 13.03 -6.69 -12.61
CA LYS A 41 12.27 -6.95 -11.37
C LYS A 41 10.95 -7.66 -11.67
N ASN A 42 10.72 -8.79 -11.02
CA ASN A 42 9.44 -9.50 -11.00
C ASN A 42 8.69 -9.11 -9.73
N VAL A 43 7.74 -8.18 -9.86
CA VAL A 43 7.00 -7.60 -8.74
C VAL A 43 5.54 -8.02 -8.79
N LYS A 44 4.99 -8.48 -7.68
CA LYS A 44 3.57 -8.82 -7.55
C LYS A 44 3.00 -8.25 -6.27
N ILE A 45 1.75 -7.77 -6.35
CA ILE A 45 0.95 -7.47 -5.16
C ILE A 45 0.10 -8.69 -4.86
N VAL A 46 0.22 -9.22 -3.65
CA VAL A 46 -0.52 -10.40 -3.22
C VAL A 46 -1.20 -10.15 -1.88
N TYR A 47 -2.37 -10.72 -1.69
CA TYR A 47 -3.05 -10.69 -0.39
C TYR A 47 -3.65 -12.06 -0.07
N SER A 48 -3.94 -12.27 1.20
CA SER A 48 -4.56 -13.48 1.69
C SER A 48 -5.71 -13.13 2.65
N GLY A 49 -6.15 -14.08 3.46
CA GLY A 49 -7.19 -13.88 4.45
C GLY A 49 -8.39 -14.79 4.24
N ARG A 50 -9.47 -14.51 4.98
CA ARG A 50 -10.66 -15.38 5.00
C ARG A 50 -11.52 -15.26 3.73
N SER A 51 -11.45 -14.14 3.04
CA SER A 51 -12.27 -13.86 1.86
C SER A 51 -11.55 -12.94 0.89
N LYS A 52 -11.91 -13.05 -0.38
CA LYS A 52 -11.47 -12.09 -1.41
C LYS A 52 -12.10 -10.71 -1.16
N ILE A 53 -11.46 -9.67 -1.68
CA ILE A 53 -11.94 -8.30 -1.63
C ILE A 53 -13.33 -8.22 -2.29
N GLN A 54 -14.31 -7.65 -1.56
CA GLN A 54 -15.70 -7.54 -2.01
C GLN A 54 -16.31 -6.15 -1.75
N LYS A 55 -15.67 -5.31 -0.93
CA LYS A 55 -16.16 -3.95 -0.65
C LYS A 55 -16.16 -3.14 -1.96
N SER A 56 -17.28 -2.52 -2.28
CA SER A 56 -17.47 -1.84 -3.58
C SER A 56 -16.42 -0.78 -3.86
N ASN A 57 -16.07 0.05 -2.88
CA ASN A 57 -15.04 1.08 -3.05
C ASN A 57 -13.66 0.49 -3.38
N LEU A 58 -13.31 -0.66 -2.80
CA LEU A 58 -12.02 -1.32 -3.05
C LEU A 58 -12.00 -1.97 -4.44
N VAL A 59 -13.10 -2.64 -4.83
CA VAL A 59 -13.24 -3.22 -6.16
C VAL A 59 -13.09 -2.12 -7.22
N LEU A 60 -13.81 -1.01 -7.06
CA LEU A 60 -13.71 0.13 -7.97
C LEU A 60 -12.31 0.77 -7.98
N MET A 61 -11.67 0.89 -6.81
CA MET A 61 -10.31 1.43 -6.72
C MET A 61 -9.31 0.53 -7.47
N ILE A 62 -9.43 -0.80 -7.33
CA ILE A 62 -8.60 -1.77 -8.03
C ILE A 62 -8.80 -1.67 -9.55
N GLU A 63 -10.05 -1.62 -10.01
CA GLU A 63 -10.40 -1.54 -11.43
C GLU A 63 -9.96 -0.21 -12.06
N GLU A 64 -10.34 0.91 -11.48
CA GLU A 64 -10.10 2.24 -12.05
C GLU A 64 -8.63 2.70 -11.95
N CYS A 65 -7.93 2.32 -10.88
CA CYS A 65 -6.50 2.58 -10.75
C CYS A 65 -5.63 1.48 -11.39
N GLU A 66 -6.23 0.38 -11.88
CA GLU A 66 -5.53 -0.77 -12.49
C GLU A 66 -4.50 -1.40 -11.53
N ILE A 67 -4.89 -1.62 -10.28
CA ILE A 67 -4.01 -2.21 -9.26
C ILE A 67 -3.89 -3.72 -9.48
N PRO A 68 -2.72 -4.28 -9.82
CA PRO A 68 -2.57 -5.69 -10.17
C PRO A 68 -2.42 -6.56 -8.91
N ILE A 69 -3.48 -6.68 -8.11
CA ILE A 69 -3.48 -7.45 -6.86
C ILE A 69 -4.08 -8.83 -7.04
N GLU A 70 -3.40 -9.86 -6.53
CA GLU A 70 -3.78 -11.27 -6.63
C GLU A 70 -4.07 -11.86 -5.25
N TYR A 71 -5.14 -12.67 -5.15
CA TYR A 71 -5.40 -13.48 -3.94
C TYR A 71 -4.54 -14.73 -3.96
N VAL A 72 -3.89 -15.04 -2.83
CA VAL A 72 -3.11 -16.26 -2.61
C VAL A 72 -3.56 -16.98 -1.32
N GLU A 73 -3.31 -18.28 -1.26
CA GLU A 73 -3.60 -19.06 -0.05
C GLU A 73 -2.64 -18.67 1.09
N LYS A 74 -3.16 -18.71 2.33
CA LYS A 74 -2.46 -18.23 3.53
C LYS A 74 -1.14 -18.94 3.86
N ASP A 75 -0.90 -20.12 3.30
CA ASP A 75 0.30 -20.92 3.53
C ASP A 75 1.27 -20.86 2.33
N THR A 76 1.10 -19.86 1.43
CA THR A 76 1.95 -19.70 0.26
C THR A 76 3.38 -19.32 0.68
N ASP A 77 4.35 -20.06 0.12
CA ASP A 77 5.78 -19.80 0.27
C ASP A 77 6.37 -19.30 -1.05
N PHE A 78 7.04 -18.16 -1.00
CA PHE A 78 7.67 -17.52 -2.15
C PHE A 78 9.17 -17.86 -2.30
N GLY A 79 9.70 -18.77 -1.48
CA GLY A 79 11.09 -19.24 -1.58
C GLY A 79 12.11 -18.10 -1.46
N ASP A 80 13.05 -18.01 -2.40
CA ASP A 80 14.15 -17.03 -2.40
C ASP A 80 13.72 -15.60 -2.79
N ALA A 81 12.50 -15.21 -2.51
CA ALA A 81 12.00 -13.87 -2.78
C ALA A 81 12.12 -12.94 -1.56
N LEU A 82 11.89 -11.64 -1.80
CA LEU A 82 11.58 -10.66 -0.78
C LEU A 82 10.07 -10.52 -0.65
N LEU A 83 9.53 -10.63 0.56
CA LEU A 83 8.17 -10.28 0.91
C LEU A 83 8.16 -8.94 1.65
N ILE A 84 7.43 -7.97 1.14
CA ILE A 84 7.25 -6.65 1.78
C ILE A 84 5.83 -6.57 2.31
N THR A 85 5.66 -6.52 3.64
CA THR A 85 4.35 -6.19 4.23
C THR A 85 4.17 -4.68 4.27
N VAL A 86 3.00 -4.20 3.86
CA VAL A 86 2.64 -2.78 3.87
C VAL A 86 1.36 -2.55 4.66
N ASP A 87 1.33 -1.48 5.42
CA ASP A 87 0.21 -1.10 6.29
C ASP A 87 -0.16 -2.20 7.30
N CYS A 88 0.81 -3.03 7.60
CA CYS A 88 0.77 -4.10 8.59
C CYS A 88 2.18 -4.60 8.86
N GLN A 89 2.33 -5.41 9.91
CA GLN A 89 3.62 -5.98 10.27
C GLN A 89 3.55 -7.50 10.26
N HIS A 90 4.50 -8.12 9.57
CA HIS A 90 4.62 -9.58 9.54
C HIS A 90 4.69 -10.17 10.96
N GLY A 91 3.88 -11.18 11.23
CA GLY A 91 3.73 -11.78 12.57
C GLY A 91 2.62 -11.19 13.43
N GLU A 92 1.98 -10.08 13.02
CA GLU A 92 0.81 -9.51 13.70
C GLU A 92 -0.50 -10.20 13.27
N GLY A 93 -1.56 -10.02 14.07
CA GLY A 93 -2.81 -10.77 13.92
C GLY A 93 -3.73 -10.35 12.76
N ASN A 94 -3.40 -9.26 12.05
CA ASN A 94 -4.20 -8.73 10.94
C ASN A 94 -3.66 -9.09 9.55
N VAL A 95 -2.59 -9.86 9.48
CA VAL A 95 -1.95 -10.30 8.24
C VAL A 95 -1.64 -11.79 8.28
N SER A 96 -1.93 -12.51 7.19
CA SER A 96 -1.51 -13.91 7.03
C SER A 96 0.02 -13.98 6.87
N ASN A 97 0.67 -14.84 7.64
CA ASN A 97 2.11 -15.00 7.62
C ASN A 97 2.54 -15.82 6.39
N LEU A 98 2.52 -15.18 5.21
CA LEU A 98 3.13 -15.74 4.01
C LEU A 98 4.64 -15.84 4.21
N THR A 99 5.30 -16.80 3.58
CA THR A 99 6.72 -17.04 3.80
C THR A 99 7.57 -16.65 2.59
N ALA A 100 8.77 -16.16 2.87
CA ALA A 100 9.82 -15.85 1.90
C ALA A 100 11.17 -15.86 2.62
N SER A 101 12.26 -15.88 1.85
CA SER A 101 13.62 -15.88 2.45
C SER A 101 13.95 -14.61 3.20
N LYS A 102 13.34 -13.48 2.80
CA LYS A 102 13.52 -12.17 3.41
C LYS A 102 12.19 -11.46 3.58
N ILE A 103 12.06 -10.76 4.70
CA ILE A 103 10.86 -9.97 5.07
C ILE A 103 11.23 -8.51 5.25
N ALA A 104 10.50 -7.63 4.59
CA ALA A 104 10.54 -6.18 4.86
C ALA A 104 9.18 -5.72 5.40
N ILE A 105 9.21 -4.76 6.32
CA ILE A 105 8.01 -4.17 6.93
C ILE A 105 8.02 -2.67 6.66
N ILE A 106 6.95 -2.16 6.08
CA ILE A 106 6.72 -0.73 5.90
C ILE A 106 5.31 -0.41 6.43
N ASP A 107 5.24 0.31 7.55
CA ASP A 107 3.98 0.50 8.27
C ASP A 107 3.93 1.84 9.00
N HIS A 108 2.73 2.36 9.25
CA HIS A 108 2.53 3.54 10.09
C HIS A 108 1.87 3.22 11.44
N HIS A 109 1.62 1.96 11.75
CA HIS A 109 1.09 1.54 13.04
C HIS A 109 2.20 1.20 14.05
N GLN A 110 1.90 1.35 15.34
CA GLN A 110 2.76 0.78 16.38
C GLN A 110 2.60 -0.74 16.39
N GLY A 111 3.71 -1.46 16.43
CA GLY A 111 3.70 -2.91 16.41
C GLY A 111 5.06 -3.51 16.67
N THR A 112 5.09 -4.84 16.81
CA THR A 112 6.28 -5.64 17.15
C THR A 112 6.65 -6.63 16.07
N GLY A 113 6.11 -6.49 14.86
CA GLY A 113 6.38 -7.37 13.73
C GLY A 113 7.86 -7.57 13.47
N VAL A 114 8.21 -8.76 12.99
CA VAL A 114 9.61 -9.20 12.78
C VAL A 114 9.91 -9.27 11.30
N GLY A 115 11.00 -8.61 10.89
CA GLY A 115 11.49 -8.62 9.51
C GLY A 115 12.99 -8.29 9.44
N ASP A 116 13.63 -8.62 8.32
CA ASP A 116 15.03 -8.29 8.04
C ASP A 116 15.21 -6.79 7.82
N TYR A 117 14.19 -6.13 7.24
CA TYR A 117 14.15 -4.69 7.02
C TYR A 117 12.89 -4.12 7.67
N ARG A 118 12.98 -2.92 8.24
CA ARG A 118 11.86 -2.31 8.94
C ARG A 118 11.87 -0.79 8.80
N GLU A 119 10.74 -0.23 8.36
CA GLU A 119 10.45 1.21 8.39
C GLU A 119 9.06 1.40 8.96
N VAL A 120 8.96 2.03 10.13
CA VAL A 120 7.68 2.25 10.83
C VAL A 120 7.59 3.70 11.27
N ALA A 121 6.50 4.37 10.89
CA ALA A 121 6.32 5.81 11.11
C ALA A 121 4.95 6.14 11.75
N PRO A 122 4.73 5.85 13.05
CA PRO A 122 3.45 6.02 13.74
C PRO A 122 2.96 7.47 13.88
N TYR A 123 3.75 8.42 13.46
CA TYR A 123 3.40 9.85 13.46
C TYR A 123 2.75 10.31 12.15
N LEU A 124 2.72 9.46 11.11
CA LEU A 124 2.08 9.75 9.83
C LEU A 124 0.61 9.33 9.86
N GLY A 125 -0.21 10.06 9.15
CA GLY A 125 -1.64 9.79 9.04
C GLY A 125 -1.99 8.58 8.17
N SER A 126 -1.03 8.05 7.37
CA SER A 126 -1.23 6.87 6.53
C SER A 126 0.08 6.22 6.11
N CYS A 127 0.03 4.94 5.78
CA CYS A 127 1.12 4.22 5.15
C CYS A 127 1.39 4.75 3.72
N SER A 128 0.35 5.20 3.00
CA SER A 128 0.48 5.89 1.71
C SER A 128 1.42 7.09 1.78
N THR A 129 1.31 7.92 2.83
CA THR A 129 2.24 9.03 3.07
C THR A 129 3.67 8.54 3.26
N LEU A 130 3.86 7.47 4.03
CA LEU A 130 5.18 6.89 4.26
C LEU A 130 5.79 6.41 2.94
N ILE A 131 5.06 5.61 2.15
CA ILE A 131 5.53 5.12 0.84
C ILE A 131 5.87 6.28 -0.08
N TRP A 132 4.97 7.28 -0.23
CA TRP A 132 5.24 8.47 -1.03
C TRP A 132 6.53 9.18 -0.58
N SER A 133 6.72 9.36 0.73
CA SER A 133 7.91 10.03 1.26
C SER A 133 9.20 9.25 1.01
N LEU A 134 9.15 7.91 1.07
CA LEU A 134 10.28 7.05 0.73
C LEU A 134 10.63 7.13 -0.76
N MET A 135 9.63 7.11 -1.64
CA MET A 135 9.82 7.31 -3.09
C MET A 135 10.46 8.67 -3.39
N MET A 136 9.96 9.75 -2.77
CA MET A 136 10.51 11.10 -2.92
C MET A 136 11.97 11.20 -2.47
N LYS A 137 12.35 10.57 -1.36
CA LYS A 137 13.73 10.51 -0.87
C LYS A 137 14.69 9.81 -1.84
N GLU A 138 14.19 8.87 -2.63
CA GLU A 138 14.94 8.18 -3.69
C GLU A 138 14.94 8.96 -5.02
N GLY A 139 14.33 10.15 -5.07
CA GLY A 139 14.19 10.92 -6.29
C GLY A 139 13.18 10.37 -7.30
N PHE A 140 12.29 9.49 -6.84
CA PHE A 140 11.24 8.92 -7.67
C PHE A 140 9.96 9.75 -7.56
N PHE A 141 9.69 10.55 -8.60
CA PHE A 141 8.53 11.44 -8.66
C PHE A 141 7.40 10.81 -9.47
N ILE A 142 6.16 10.99 -9.01
CA ILE A 142 4.97 10.40 -9.64
C ILE A 142 4.16 11.42 -10.46
N ASP A 143 4.77 12.52 -10.87
CA ASP A 143 4.20 13.80 -11.36
C ASP A 143 2.96 13.66 -12.26
N ASP A 144 2.93 12.69 -13.19
CA ASP A 144 1.83 12.50 -14.14
C ASP A 144 1.05 11.19 -13.92
N ASN A 145 1.38 10.40 -12.88
CA ASN A 145 0.64 9.18 -12.58
C ASN A 145 -0.62 9.48 -11.76
N THR A 146 -1.67 9.95 -12.44
CA THR A 146 -2.95 10.29 -11.81
C THR A 146 -3.63 9.09 -11.12
N LYS A 147 -3.42 7.86 -11.59
CA LYS A 147 -3.96 6.65 -10.95
C LYS A 147 -3.33 6.44 -9.58
N LEU A 148 -1.99 6.46 -9.52
CA LEU A 148 -1.26 6.34 -8.25
C LEU A 148 -1.55 7.53 -7.32
N GLY A 149 -1.55 8.75 -7.86
CA GLY A 149 -1.89 9.94 -7.08
C GLY A 149 -3.32 9.90 -6.52
N THR A 150 -4.29 9.34 -7.28
CA THR A 150 -5.66 9.12 -6.79
C THR A 150 -5.70 8.07 -5.69
N ALA A 151 -4.94 6.99 -5.83
CA ALA A 151 -4.84 5.95 -4.81
C ALA A 151 -4.26 6.51 -3.50
N PHE A 152 -3.13 7.22 -3.55
CA PHE A 152 -2.52 7.84 -2.37
C PHE A 152 -3.44 8.86 -1.69
N TYR A 153 -4.07 9.74 -2.48
CA TYR A 153 -5.01 10.72 -1.95
C TYR A 153 -6.19 10.04 -1.22
N TYR A 154 -6.76 9.00 -1.85
CA TYR A 154 -7.91 8.28 -1.28
C TYR A 154 -7.50 7.44 -0.06
N GLY A 155 -6.34 6.82 -0.06
CA GLY A 155 -5.78 6.10 1.08
C GLY A 155 -5.66 7.01 2.31
N LEU A 156 -4.92 8.11 2.20
CA LEU A 156 -4.79 9.07 3.29
C LEU A 156 -6.15 9.66 3.73
N MET A 157 -7.03 9.99 2.77
CA MET A 157 -8.34 10.53 3.08
C MET A 157 -9.17 9.58 3.96
N THR A 158 -9.18 8.30 3.63
CA THR A 158 -9.97 7.31 4.38
C THR A 158 -9.37 7.03 5.74
N ASP A 159 -8.06 6.91 5.81
CA ASP A 159 -7.35 6.54 7.03
C ASP A 159 -7.34 7.67 8.08
N THR A 160 -7.46 8.91 7.63
CA THR A 160 -7.51 10.10 8.50
C THR A 160 -8.90 10.70 8.69
N GLY A 161 -9.96 9.91 8.47
CA GLY A 161 -11.34 10.37 8.68
C GLY A 161 -11.68 11.60 7.84
N ASN A 162 -11.46 11.55 6.52
CA ASN A 162 -11.60 12.68 5.59
C ASN A 162 -10.71 13.89 5.96
N PHE A 163 -9.45 13.61 6.25
CA PHE A 163 -8.40 14.58 6.61
C PHE A 163 -8.59 15.28 7.96
N MET A 164 -9.55 14.86 8.79
CA MET A 164 -9.76 15.46 10.11
C MET A 164 -8.63 15.13 11.09
N GLU A 165 -7.94 14.01 10.90
CA GLU A 165 -6.86 13.54 11.77
C GLU A 165 -5.46 13.80 11.19
N VAL A 166 -5.36 14.55 10.09
CA VAL A 166 -4.06 14.93 9.50
C VAL A 166 -3.33 15.89 10.43
N SER A 167 -2.20 15.45 10.98
CA SER A 167 -1.42 16.21 11.95
C SER A 167 0.04 16.44 11.53
N HIS A 168 0.60 15.58 10.68
CA HIS A 168 1.99 15.67 10.26
C HIS A 168 2.15 16.47 8.96
N PRO A 169 3.19 17.32 8.80
CA PRO A 169 3.41 18.09 7.58
C PRO A 169 3.52 17.23 6.31
N LEU A 170 4.17 16.06 6.37
CA LEU A 170 4.30 15.17 5.20
C LEU A 170 2.96 14.70 4.63
N ASP A 171 1.92 14.51 5.46
CA ASP A 171 0.59 14.17 4.98
C ASP A 171 0.02 15.29 4.09
N ARG A 172 0.22 16.55 4.50
CA ARG A 172 -0.19 17.72 3.72
C ARG A 172 0.64 17.88 2.46
N ASP A 173 1.96 17.69 2.56
CA ASP A 173 2.86 17.75 1.41
C ASP A 173 2.47 16.72 0.34
N MET A 174 2.09 15.50 0.75
CA MET A 174 1.58 14.50 -0.19
C MET A 174 0.28 14.95 -0.86
N ILE A 175 -0.71 15.44 -0.09
CA ILE A 175 -1.99 15.94 -0.63
C ILE A 175 -1.75 17.02 -1.70
N ASP A 176 -0.83 17.95 -1.43
CA ASP A 176 -0.55 19.09 -2.29
C ASP A 176 0.29 18.72 -3.52
N SER A 177 1.06 17.62 -3.44
CA SER A 177 1.98 17.20 -4.49
C SER A 177 1.36 16.24 -5.51
N VAL A 178 0.42 15.37 -5.10
CA VAL A 178 -0.11 14.34 -5.98
C VAL A 178 -1.21 14.88 -6.90
N LYS A 179 -1.13 14.54 -8.19
CA LYS A 179 -2.24 14.76 -9.13
C LYS A 179 -3.25 13.64 -8.98
N TYR A 180 -4.50 13.96 -8.66
CA TYR A 180 -5.56 12.98 -8.47
C TYR A 180 -6.85 13.33 -9.20
N SER A 181 -7.69 12.33 -9.44
CA SER A 181 -9.00 12.47 -10.06
C SER A 181 -10.08 12.68 -8.99
N LYS A 182 -10.59 13.91 -8.87
CA LYS A 182 -11.71 14.23 -7.96
C LYS A 182 -12.97 13.39 -8.25
N SER A 183 -13.20 13.06 -9.52
CA SER A 183 -14.36 12.24 -9.92
C SER A 183 -14.22 10.79 -9.43
N LEU A 184 -13.03 10.20 -9.50
CA LEU A 184 -12.78 8.86 -8.99
C LEU A 184 -12.87 8.80 -7.47
N VAL A 185 -12.26 9.76 -6.76
CA VAL A 185 -12.38 9.85 -5.29
C VAL A 185 -13.85 9.93 -4.87
N LYS A 186 -14.65 10.78 -5.53
CA LYS A 186 -16.10 10.87 -5.27
C LYS A 186 -16.81 9.55 -5.60
N TYR A 187 -16.43 8.87 -6.67
CA TYR A 187 -17.03 7.60 -7.08
C TYR A 187 -16.75 6.51 -6.05
N PHE A 188 -15.51 6.37 -5.59
CA PHE A 188 -15.14 5.43 -4.53
C PHE A 188 -15.89 5.72 -3.24
N THR A 189 -15.91 6.98 -2.80
CA THR A 189 -16.58 7.39 -1.55
C THR A 189 -18.08 7.08 -1.58
N ASN A 190 -18.74 7.38 -2.69
CA ASN A 190 -20.19 7.19 -2.82
C ASN A 190 -20.60 5.72 -2.94
N SER A 191 -19.71 4.84 -3.39
CA SER A 191 -19.99 3.40 -3.52
C SER A 191 -20.12 2.66 -2.19
N ASN A 192 -19.63 3.26 -1.10
CA ASN A 192 -19.75 2.72 0.25
C ASN A 192 -21.08 3.08 0.94
N ILE A 193 -21.93 3.87 0.30
CA ILE A 193 -23.25 4.16 0.81
C ILE A 193 -24.12 2.92 0.58
N SER A 194 -24.38 2.14 1.63
CA SER A 194 -25.42 1.12 1.59
C SER A 194 -26.74 1.81 1.29
N LEU A 195 -27.43 1.37 0.24
CA LEU A 195 -28.81 1.80 0.00
C LEU A 195 -29.64 1.43 1.24
N PRO A 196 -30.49 2.32 1.76
CA PRO A 196 -31.43 1.95 2.81
C PRO A 196 -32.30 0.81 2.29
N GLU A 197 -32.46 -0.25 3.12
CA GLU A 197 -33.37 -1.35 2.87
C GLU A 197 -34.83 -0.87 2.80
#